data_d94527a9d095f25abe49cf98d5b1227c
#
_entry.id   d94527a9d095f25abe49cf98d5b1227c
#
_cell.length_a   1.000
_cell.length_b   1.000
_cell.length_c   1.000
_cell.angle_alpha   90.00
_cell.angle_beta   90.00
_cell.angle_gamma   90.00
#
_symmetry.space_group_name_H-M   'P 1'
#
loop_
_entity.id
_entity.type
_entity.pdbx_description
1 polymer ?
#
loop_
_entity_poly.entity_id
_entity_poly.type
_entity_poly.pdbx_seq_one_letter_code
_entity_poly.pdbx_strand_id
1 'polypeptide(L)'
;MPGFLVIFISALLFFLCSRRQAFVANLLCAFGILLIGLGSPGFSIMLIWLFIFSVGQHLFIPMNQSIGMELAADGKTGRRLGQFSAVANMSAILGSLAIFFGFKYLNLNFRVSYVVAFLAFMTVAILIFMMQKDRPYSAKTKFKLRKEYKLFYWLNILYGTRKQIFLTFAPWVLVTVFRQKTQVLAILLAIGGVVGIFFKPMLGKAIDKLGERFILTAEAVILVFVCIGYGFAREVFAETAAMFIAFVCYIIDQMLMSVSMARATYLQKIAVVPEDVAQTLTMGVTIDHFFSISVAIIGGFIWIKWGYQYVFLLGAIIAVINFFSALRVKTQKIILGTGLRQ
;
A
#
# COMPACT_ATOMS: atom_id res chain seq x y z
N MET A 1 5.34 9.24 -10.31
CA MET A 1 6.81 9.28 -10.51
C MET A 1 7.62 8.99 -9.21
N PRO A 2 7.37 9.59 -8.03
CA PRO A 2 8.21 9.35 -6.84
C PRO A 2 8.35 7.88 -6.44
N GLY A 3 7.27 7.10 -6.48
CA GLY A 3 7.31 5.67 -6.14
C GLY A 3 8.25 4.83 -7.02
N PHE A 4 8.44 5.21 -8.29
CA PHE A 4 9.41 4.57 -9.16
C PHE A 4 10.85 4.89 -8.78
N LEU A 5 11.11 6.09 -8.26
CA LEU A 5 12.45 6.54 -7.89
C LEU A 5 12.92 6.04 -6.52
N VAL A 6 12.03 5.47 -5.72
CA VAL A 6 12.34 5.03 -4.34
C VAL A 6 13.48 4.04 -4.27
N ILE A 7 13.60 3.13 -5.24
CA ILE A 7 14.70 2.16 -5.25
C ILE A 7 16.06 2.85 -5.41
N PHE A 8 16.15 3.86 -6.28
CA PHE A 8 17.39 4.60 -6.50
C PHE A 8 17.77 5.41 -5.26
N ILE A 9 16.80 6.04 -4.61
CA ILE A 9 17.01 6.80 -3.37
C ILE A 9 17.40 5.85 -2.22
N SER A 10 16.71 4.72 -2.07
CA SER A 10 17.08 3.71 -1.08
C SER A 10 18.46 3.13 -1.35
N ALA A 11 18.83 2.97 -2.64
CA ALA A 11 20.16 2.53 -3.01
C ALA A 11 21.26 3.57 -2.70
N LEU A 12 20.96 4.87 -2.78
CA LEU A 12 21.87 5.93 -2.32
C LEU A 12 22.02 5.93 -0.80
N LEU A 13 20.99 5.53 -0.08
CA LEU A 13 20.95 5.45 1.38
C LEU A 13 21.30 4.04 1.91
N PHE A 14 21.90 3.18 1.10
CA PHE A 14 22.17 1.76 1.46
C PHE A 14 23.02 1.59 2.72
N PHE A 15 23.84 2.58 3.05
CA PHE A 15 24.68 2.60 4.26
C PHE A 15 23.89 2.85 5.53
N LEU A 16 22.62 3.25 5.43
CA LEU A 16 21.72 3.46 6.56
C LEU A 16 20.88 2.21 6.79
N CYS A 17 20.72 1.81 8.06
CA CYS A 17 19.76 0.79 8.46
C CYS A 17 18.31 1.24 8.22
N SER A 18 17.34 0.30 8.22
CA SER A 18 15.92 0.57 7.94
C SER A 18 15.33 1.70 8.79
N ARG A 19 15.68 1.76 10.08
CA ARG A 19 15.21 2.82 10.99
C ARG A 19 15.79 4.19 10.63
N ARG A 20 17.05 4.26 10.22
CA ARG A 20 17.66 5.52 9.78
C ARG A 20 17.13 5.98 8.43
N GLN A 21 16.84 5.06 7.51
CA GLN A 21 16.13 5.39 6.27
C GLN A 21 14.70 5.88 6.57
N ALA A 22 13.99 5.25 7.50
CA ALA A 22 12.66 5.69 7.94
C ALA A 22 12.70 7.10 8.60
N PHE A 23 13.75 7.40 9.38
CA PHE A 23 14.00 8.74 9.91
C PHE A 23 14.14 9.77 8.79
N VAL A 24 15.04 9.54 7.82
CA VAL A 24 15.22 10.43 6.66
C VAL A 24 13.93 10.60 5.88
N ALA A 25 13.18 9.52 5.67
CA ALA A 25 11.90 9.53 4.99
C ALA A 25 10.89 10.47 5.67
N ASN A 26 10.79 10.41 7.00
CA ASN A 26 9.90 11.30 7.75
C ASN A 26 10.38 12.75 7.78
N LEU A 27 11.70 13.01 7.75
CA LEU A 27 12.22 14.38 7.57
C LEU A 27 11.83 14.93 6.18
N LEU A 28 11.95 14.15 5.12
CA LEU A 28 11.52 14.57 3.77
C LEU A 28 10.00 14.87 3.75
N CYS A 29 9.19 14.05 4.44
CA CYS A 29 7.77 14.32 4.60
C CYS A 29 7.52 15.62 5.38
N ALA A 30 8.20 15.81 6.52
CA ALA A 30 8.03 16.98 7.36
C ALA A 30 8.35 18.26 6.60
N PHE A 31 9.53 18.37 6.03
CA PHE A 31 9.94 19.57 5.29
C PHE A 31 9.13 19.76 4.00
N GLY A 32 8.86 18.70 3.27
CA GLY A 32 8.02 18.77 2.07
C GLY A 32 6.64 19.34 2.36
N ILE A 33 5.94 18.83 3.39
CA ILE A 33 4.60 19.30 3.76
C ILE A 33 4.61 20.74 4.29
N LEU A 34 5.62 21.10 5.07
CA LEU A 34 5.78 22.48 5.59
C LEU A 34 5.94 23.48 4.44
N LEU A 35 6.82 23.15 3.48
CA LEU A 35 7.11 24.03 2.34
C LEU A 35 5.93 24.12 1.35
N ILE A 36 5.11 23.08 1.22
CA ILE A 36 3.84 23.17 0.49
C ILE A 36 2.96 24.24 1.15
N GLY A 37 2.85 24.26 2.46
CA GLY A 37 1.96 25.17 3.18
C GLY A 37 2.46 26.61 3.27
N LEU A 38 3.75 26.83 3.40
CA LEU A 38 4.36 28.12 3.72
C LEU A 38 5.21 28.70 2.58
N GLY A 39 5.83 27.83 1.76
CA GLY A 39 6.84 28.21 0.77
C GLY A 39 6.42 27.98 -0.67
N SER A 40 5.11 27.98 -1.00
CA SER A 40 4.60 27.74 -2.35
C SER A 40 4.04 29.01 -2.98
N PRO A 41 4.88 29.90 -3.53
CA PRO A 41 4.43 31.14 -4.19
C PRO A 41 3.72 30.87 -5.52
N GLY A 42 3.84 29.67 -6.09
CA GLY A 42 3.22 29.27 -7.35
C GLY A 42 3.15 27.75 -7.52
N PHE A 43 2.37 27.34 -8.52
CA PHE A 43 2.09 25.92 -8.78
C PHE A 43 3.35 25.08 -9.04
N SER A 44 4.30 25.59 -9.81
CA SER A 44 5.53 24.86 -10.16
C SER A 44 6.40 24.57 -8.94
N ILE A 45 6.53 25.54 -8.02
CA ILE A 45 7.30 25.38 -6.78
C ILE A 45 6.57 24.42 -5.84
N MET A 46 5.25 24.50 -5.74
CA MET A 46 4.43 23.59 -4.99
C MET A 46 4.65 22.12 -5.45
N LEU A 47 4.76 21.88 -6.77
CA LEU A 47 5.03 20.55 -7.33
C LEU A 47 6.40 19.99 -6.86
N ILE A 48 7.42 20.85 -6.73
CA ILE A 48 8.73 20.42 -6.23
C ILE A 48 8.61 19.94 -4.78
N TRP A 49 7.92 20.71 -3.93
CA TRP A 49 7.73 20.31 -2.52
C TRP A 49 6.85 19.08 -2.38
N LEU A 50 5.80 18.98 -3.21
CA LEU A 50 4.96 17.79 -3.29
C LEU A 50 5.76 16.55 -3.72
N PHE A 51 6.70 16.71 -4.65
CA PHE A 51 7.59 15.64 -5.07
C PHE A 51 8.47 15.16 -3.91
N ILE A 52 9.10 16.08 -3.15
CA ILE A 52 9.92 15.76 -1.98
C ILE A 52 9.09 15.04 -0.91
N PHE A 53 7.90 15.55 -0.60
CA PHE A 53 6.97 14.92 0.31
C PHE A 53 6.61 13.48 -0.13
N SER A 54 6.28 13.32 -1.40
CA SER A 54 5.91 12.02 -1.95
C SER A 54 7.07 11.03 -1.96
N VAL A 55 8.31 11.47 -2.21
CA VAL A 55 9.51 10.65 -2.08
C VAL A 55 9.63 10.13 -0.64
N GLY A 56 9.48 11.00 0.35
CA GLY A 56 9.51 10.61 1.75
C GLY A 56 8.47 9.55 2.09
N GLN A 57 7.21 9.75 1.67
CA GLN A 57 6.13 8.78 1.89
C GLN A 57 6.43 7.41 1.27
N HIS A 58 6.89 7.38 0.02
CA HIS A 58 7.15 6.12 -0.66
C HIS A 58 8.39 5.40 -0.11
N LEU A 59 9.38 6.13 0.37
CA LEU A 59 10.53 5.56 1.07
C LEU A 59 10.13 4.97 2.44
N PHE A 60 9.18 5.61 3.14
CA PHE A 60 8.73 5.17 4.45
C PHE A 60 7.93 3.85 4.40
N ILE A 61 7.13 3.62 3.35
CA ILE A 61 6.26 2.43 3.23
C ILE A 61 7.02 1.11 3.44
N PRO A 62 8.07 0.77 2.67
CA PRO A 62 8.80 -0.48 2.84
C PRO A 62 9.59 -0.53 4.16
N MET A 63 10.09 0.61 4.63
CA MET A 63 10.80 0.68 5.91
C MET A 63 9.86 0.41 7.08
N ASN A 64 8.67 0.98 7.08
CA ASN A 64 7.65 0.73 8.09
C ASN A 64 7.23 -0.75 8.15
N GLN A 65 7.08 -1.39 6.98
CA GLN A 65 6.80 -2.83 6.92
C GLN A 65 7.97 -3.65 7.47
N SER A 66 9.20 -3.34 7.09
CA SER A 66 10.41 -4.02 7.57
C SER A 66 10.56 -3.91 9.08
N ILE A 67 10.41 -2.69 9.64
CA ILE A 67 10.44 -2.43 11.09
C ILE A 67 9.30 -3.20 11.79
N GLY A 68 8.10 -3.19 11.22
CA GLY A 68 6.96 -3.92 11.77
C GLY A 68 7.20 -5.43 11.84
N MET A 69 7.84 -6.00 10.83
CA MET A 69 8.20 -7.42 10.80
C MET A 69 9.30 -7.76 11.80
N GLU A 70 10.29 -6.89 11.94
CA GLU A 70 11.39 -7.06 12.91
C GLU A 70 10.89 -7.01 14.36
N LEU A 71 9.90 -6.17 14.66
CA LEU A 71 9.27 -6.03 15.97
C LEU A 71 8.19 -7.08 16.24
N ALA A 72 7.92 -7.97 15.31
CA ALA A 72 6.94 -9.03 15.49
C ALA A 72 7.51 -10.16 16.36
N ALA A 73 6.68 -10.72 17.23
CA ALA A 73 7.02 -11.98 17.90
C ALA A 73 7.03 -13.13 16.88
N ASP A 74 7.77 -14.19 17.18
CA ASP A 74 7.89 -15.36 16.32
C ASP A 74 6.52 -15.92 15.90
N GLY A 75 6.34 -16.12 14.61
CA GLY A 75 5.09 -16.61 14.02
C GLY A 75 3.91 -15.63 14.06
N LYS A 76 4.10 -14.36 14.47
CA LYS A 76 3.04 -13.33 14.59
C LYS A 76 3.27 -12.11 13.70
N THR A 77 3.99 -12.27 12.62
CA THR A 77 4.33 -11.17 11.69
C THR A 77 3.08 -10.58 11.04
N GLY A 78 2.19 -11.42 10.53
CA GLY A 78 0.93 -10.97 9.93
C GLY A 78 0.08 -10.19 10.94
N ARG A 79 -0.04 -10.69 12.18
CA ARG A 79 -0.74 -9.97 13.26
C ARG A 79 -0.15 -8.58 13.51
N ARG A 80 1.19 -8.45 13.55
CA ARG A 80 1.85 -7.16 13.78
C ARG A 80 1.60 -6.19 12.63
N LEU A 81 1.74 -6.62 11.38
CA LEU A 81 1.44 -5.79 10.21
C LEU A 81 -0.03 -5.38 10.14
N GLY A 82 -0.95 -6.30 10.51
CA GLY A 82 -2.37 -6.01 10.63
C GLY A 82 -2.69 -4.92 11.67
N GLN A 83 -2.03 -4.96 12.83
CA GLN A 83 -2.14 -3.91 13.86
C GLN A 83 -1.65 -2.56 13.34
N PHE A 84 -0.48 -2.51 12.69
CA PHE A 84 0.04 -1.27 12.10
C PHE A 84 -0.93 -0.67 11.08
N SER A 85 -1.46 -1.51 10.20
CA SER A 85 -2.42 -1.08 9.19
C SER A 85 -3.75 -0.61 9.79
N ALA A 86 -4.22 -1.22 10.89
CA ALA A 86 -5.41 -0.77 11.60
C ALA A 86 -5.22 0.59 12.28
N VAL A 87 -4.07 0.77 12.95
CA VAL A 87 -3.71 2.07 13.56
C VAL A 87 -3.59 3.15 12.49
N ALA A 88 -3.02 2.85 11.32
CA ALA A 88 -2.96 3.79 10.20
C ALA A 88 -4.35 4.23 9.73
N ASN A 89 -5.31 3.28 9.59
CA ASN A 89 -6.70 3.63 9.26
C ASN A 89 -7.35 4.48 10.34
N MET A 90 -7.21 4.10 11.60
CA MET A 90 -7.75 4.86 12.73
C MET A 90 -7.18 6.29 12.76
N SER A 91 -5.87 6.43 12.57
CA SER A 91 -5.21 7.76 12.51
C SER A 91 -5.70 8.59 11.33
N ALA A 92 -5.96 7.98 10.16
CA ALA A 92 -6.52 8.69 9.01
C ALA A 92 -7.92 9.22 9.30
N ILE A 93 -8.78 8.42 9.96
CA ILE A 93 -10.13 8.84 10.36
C ILE A 93 -10.05 9.97 11.39
N LEU A 94 -9.25 9.82 12.45
CA LEU A 94 -9.08 10.84 13.47
C LEU A 94 -8.51 12.14 12.91
N GLY A 95 -7.53 12.04 12.01
CA GLY A 95 -6.96 13.19 11.31
C GLY A 95 -7.99 13.92 10.44
N SER A 96 -8.81 13.17 9.70
CA SER A 96 -9.89 13.75 8.90
C SER A 96 -10.94 14.46 9.77
N LEU A 97 -11.32 13.86 10.90
CA LEU A 97 -12.22 14.48 11.86
C LEU A 97 -11.61 15.73 12.50
N ALA A 98 -10.33 15.69 12.87
CA ALA A 98 -9.63 16.85 13.42
C ALA A 98 -9.59 18.02 12.43
N ILE A 99 -9.32 17.75 11.15
CA ILE A 99 -9.40 18.75 10.09
C ILE A 99 -10.84 19.29 9.97
N PHE A 100 -11.84 18.42 9.86
CA PHE A 100 -13.23 18.82 9.73
C PHE A 100 -13.67 19.74 10.87
N PHE A 101 -13.46 19.33 12.13
CA PHE A 101 -13.84 20.12 13.30
C PHE A 101 -12.99 21.39 13.42
N GLY A 102 -11.70 21.31 13.09
CA GLY A 102 -10.81 22.45 13.11
C GLY A 102 -11.24 23.56 12.15
N PHE A 103 -11.56 23.21 10.93
CA PHE A 103 -12.07 24.18 9.93
C PHE A 103 -13.46 24.70 10.27
N LYS A 104 -14.35 23.83 10.75
CA LYS A 104 -15.75 24.20 11.01
C LYS A 104 -15.94 25.05 12.26
N TYR A 105 -15.21 24.75 13.36
CA TYR A 105 -15.47 25.33 14.68
C TYR A 105 -14.33 26.20 15.20
N LEU A 106 -13.07 25.96 14.77
CA LEU A 106 -11.89 26.68 15.25
C LEU A 106 -11.34 27.66 14.22
N ASN A 107 -12.01 27.83 13.08
CA ASN A 107 -11.57 28.68 11.97
C ASN A 107 -10.12 28.43 11.55
N LEU A 108 -9.66 27.18 11.63
CA LEU A 108 -8.33 26.81 11.18
C LEU A 108 -8.21 27.03 9.66
N ASN A 109 -7.04 27.44 9.24
CA ASN A 109 -6.72 27.59 7.83
C ASN A 109 -5.75 26.48 7.37
N PHE A 110 -5.55 26.38 6.05
CA PHE A 110 -4.64 25.39 5.47
C PHE A 110 -3.21 25.50 6.00
N ARG A 111 -2.69 26.72 6.27
CA ARG A 111 -1.33 26.92 6.78
C ARG A 111 -1.15 26.24 8.15
N VAL A 112 -2.11 26.42 9.05
CA VAL A 112 -2.09 25.76 10.36
C VAL A 112 -2.13 24.22 10.19
N SER A 113 -2.95 23.70 9.30
CA SER A 113 -3.02 22.25 9.02
C SER A 113 -1.67 21.70 8.54
N TYR A 114 -0.96 22.43 7.69
CA TYR A 114 0.38 22.03 7.23
C TYR A 114 1.42 22.06 8.35
N VAL A 115 1.36 23.06 9.24
CA VAL A 115 2.24 23.14 10.40
C VAL A 115 1.97 21.98 11.38
N VAL A 116 0.71 21.64 11.64
CA VAL A 116 0.35 20.49 12.47
C VAL A 116 0.87 19.19 11.85
N ALA A 117 0.72 19.01 10.54
CA ALA A 117 1.26 17.84 9.83
C ALA A 117 2.80 17.78 9.90
N PHE A 118 3.48 18.91 9.74
CA PHE A 118 4.94 19.02 9.94
C PHE A 118 5.35 18.54 11.34
N LEU A 119 4.70 19.05 12.39
CA LEU A 119 4.99 18.67 13.77
C LEU A 119 4.75 17.16 14.00
N ALA A 120 3.69 16.59 13.41
CA ALA A 120 3.42 15.17 13.48
C ALA A 120 4.54 14.33 12.82
N PHE A 121 4.98 14.68 11.60
CA PHE A 121 6.09 13.98 10.93
C PHE A 121 7.41 14.16 11.68
N MET A 122 7.69 15.35 12.23
CA MET A 122 8.88 15.57 13.06
C MET A 122 8.86 14.72 14.33
N THR A 123 7.71 14.62 15.00
CA THR A 123 7.54 13.75 16.17
C THR A 123 7.84 12.30 15.82
N VAL A 124 7.28 11.79 14.71
CA VAL A 124 7.57 10.42 14.22
C VAL A 124 9.05 10.26 13.89
N ALA A 125 9.68 11.23 13.23
CA ALA A 125 11.12 11.20 12.94
C ALA A 125 11.95 11.08 14.22
N ILE A 126 11.66 11.91 15.24
CA ILE A 126 12.35 11.87 16.53
C ILE A 126 12.16 10.51 17.22
N LEU A 127 10.93 10.00 17.28
CA LEU A 127 10.65 8.71 17.90
C LEU A 127 11.41 7.57 17.21
N ILE A 128 11.43 7.55 15.87
CA ILE A 128 12.21 6.55 15.11
C ILE A 128 13.71 6.72 15.37
N PHE A 129 14.21 7.95 15.45
CA PHE A 129 15.61 8.21 15.74
C PHE A 129 16.02 7.68 17.12
N MET A 130 15.14 7.78 18.11
CA MET A 130 15.36 7.28 19.48
C MET A 130 15.29 5.74 19.58
N MET A 131 14.72 5.05 18.60
CA MET A 131 14.74 3.59 18.59
C MET A 131 16.18 3.07 18.55
N GLN A 132 16.45 1.94 19.19
CA GLN A 132 17.76 1.30 19.14
C GLN A 132 18.18 1.10 17.67
N LYS A 133 19.47 1.27 17.40
CA LYS A 133 19.99 1.07 16.04
C LYS A 133 19.83 -0.39 15.64
N ASP A 134 19.32 -0.64 14.43
CA ASP A 134 19.42 -1.95 13.80
C ASP A 134 20.90 -2.29 13.59
N ARG A 135 21.19 -3.57 13.38
CA ARG A 135 22.52 -3.95 12.91
C ARG A 135 22.80 -3.22 11.60
N PRO A 136 23.94 -2.52 11.47
CA PRO A 136 24.25 -1.84 10.22
C PRO A 136 24.31 -2.87 9.10
N TYR A 137 23.72 -2.54 7.95
CA TYR A 137 23.88 -3.38 6.75
C TYR A 137 25.38 -3.56 6.51
N SER A 138 25.79 -4.81 6.31
CA SER A 138 27.17 -5.06 5.89
C SER A 138 27.43 -4.28 4.62
N ALA A 139 28.56 -3.55 4.55
CA ALA A 139 28.99 -2.80 3.36
C ALA A 139 29.08 -3.67 2.07
N LYS A 140 29.00 -4.98 2.21
CA LYS A 140 28.97 -5.97 1.12
C LYS A 140 27.56 -6.25 0.58
N THR A 141 26.48 -5.77 1.21
CA THR A 141 25.10 -5.94 0.71
C THR A 141 24.81 -4.93 -0.40
N LYS A 142 25.46 -5.15 -1.56
CA LYS A 142 25.02 -4.49 -2.79
C LYS A 142 23.61 -4.93 -3.11
N PHE A 143 22.77 -3.98 -3.57
CA PHE A 143 21.46 -4.28 -4.11
C PHE A 143 21.56 -5.43 -5.13
N LYS A 144 20.99 -6.58 -4.81
CA LYS A 144 21.01 -7.77 -5.66
C LYS A 144 19.58 -8.23 -5.93
N LEU A 145 19.20 -8.22 -7.20
CA LEU A 145 18.02 -8.96 -7.68
C LEU A 145 18.32 -10.47 -7.59
N ARG A 146 17.92 -11.08 -6.47
CA ARG A 146 18.11 -12.52 -6.31
C ARG A 146 17.04 -13.31 -7.04
N LYS A 147 17.44 -14.44 -7.63
CA LYS A 147 16.53 -15.35 -8.35
C LYS A 147 15.51 -15.99 -7.41
N GLU A 148 15.83 -16.13 -6.14
CA GLU A 148 15.01 -16.67 -5.06
C GLU A 148 13.74 -15.82 -4.83
N TYR A 149 13.79 -14.52 -5.13
CA TYR A 149 12.66 -13.59 -4.96
C TYR A 149 11.82 -13.39 -6.23
N LYS A 150 12.03 -14.15 -7.30
CA LYS A 150 11.30 -14.00 -8.58
C LYS A 150 9.79 -14.07 -8.40
N LEU A 151 9.30 -15.03 -7.60
CA LEU A 151 7.87 -15.17 -7.37
C LEU A 151 7.31 -13.97 -6.58
N PHE A 152 8.07 -13.44 -5.61
CA PHE A 152 7.68 -12.23 -4.90
C PHE A 152 7.55 -11.03 -5.85
N TYR A 153 8.54 -10.79 -6.72
CA TYR A 153 8.47 -9.70 -7.70
C TYR A 153 7.29 -9.88 -8.66
N TRP A 154 7.05 -11.10 -9.13
CA TRP A 154 5.91 -11.42 -10.00
C TRP A 154 4.57 -11.12 -9.32
N LEU A 155 4.39 -11.55 -8.07
CA LEU A 155 3.20 -11.25 -7.28
C LEU A 155 3.01 -9.74 -7.04
N ASN A 156 4.08 -8.96 -6.94
CA ASN A 156 3.98 -7.49 -6.86
C ASN A 156 3.59 -6.85 -8.19
N ILE A 157 4.03 -7.39 -9.34
CA ILE A 157 3.56 -6.94 -10.66
C ILE A 157 2.04 -7.14 -10.76
N LEU A 158 1.56 -8.34 -10.46
CA LEU A 158 0.13 -8.67 -10.52
C LEU A 158 -0.69 -7.80 -9.55
N TYR A 159 -0.16 -7.56 -8.37
CA TYR A 159 -0.81 -6.68 -7.39
C TYR A 159 -0.87 -5.23 -7.87
N GLY A 160 0.22 -4.66 -8.33
CA GLY A 160 0.27 -3.28 -8.80
C GLY A 160 -0.66 -3.02 -9.95
N THR A 161 -0.68 -3.93 -10.93
CA THR A 161 -1.58 -3.85 -12.08
C THR A 161 -3.05 -3.88 -11.65
N ARG A 162 -3.45 -4.86 -10.84
CA ARG A 162 -4.86 -4.97 -10.41
C ARG A 162 -5.26 -3.82 -9.49
N LYS A 163 -4.40 -3.44 -8.55
CA LYS A 163 -4.63 -2.32 -7.63
C LYS A 163 -4.97 -1.04 -8.40
N GLN A 164 -4.20 -0.76 -9.44
CA GLN A 164 -4.38 0.47 -10.21
C GLN A 164 -5.68 0.49 -11.00
N ILE A 165 -6.18 -0.66 -11.47
CA ILE A 165 -7.49 -0.75 -12.11
C ILE A 165 -8.57 -0.20 -11.15
N PHE A 166 -8.58 -0.65 -9.91
CA PHE A 166 -9.57 -0.18 -8.94
C PHE A 166 -9.33 1.24 -8.47
N LEU A 167 -8.09 1.64 -8.21
CA LEU A 167 -7.77 3.01 -7.78
C LEU A 167 -8.17 4.07 -8.83
N THR A 168 -8.00 3.76 -10.11
CA THR A 168 -8.28 4.71 -11.20
C THR A 168 -9.71 4.59 -11.70
N PHE A 169 -10.12 3.37 -12.08
CA PHE A 169 -11.33 3.20 -12.87
C PHE A 169 -12.58 2.95 -12.01
N ALA A 170 -12.46 2.37 -10.81
CA ALA A 170 -13.64 2.12 -9.99
C ALA A 170 -14.32 3.41 -9.52
N PRO A 171 -13.62 4.45 -8.98
CA PRO A 171 -14.25 5.73 -8.70
C PRO A 171 -14.85 6.37 -9.96
N TRP A 172 -14.15 6.25 -11.09
CA TRP A 172 -14.60 6.82 -12.36
C TRP A 172 -15.90 6.19 -12.85
N VAL A 173 -16.06 4.88 -12.73
CA VAL A 173 -17.32 4.17 -13.04
C VAL A 173 -18.46 4.65 -12.16
N LEU A 174 -18.24 4.81 -10.84
CA LEU A 174 -19.27 5.31 -9.93
C LEU A 174 -19.77 6.69 -10.35
N VAL A 175 -18.86 7.59 -10.75
CA VAL A 175 -19.21 8.96 -11.13
C VAL A 175 -19.81 9.04 -12.54
N THR A 176 -19.22 8.36 -13.52
CA THR A 176 -19.60 8.54 -14.93
C THR A 176 -20.68 7.59 -15.40
N VAL A 177 -20.64 6.32 -14.95
CA VAL A 177 -21.57 5.27 -15.37
C VAL A 177 -22.80 5.22 -14.47
N PHE A 178 -22.59 5.19 -13.15
CA PHE A 178 -23.67 5.18 -12.16
C PHE A 178 -24.11 6.59 -11.73
N ARG A 179 -23.50 7.64 -12.27
CA ARG A 179 -23.85 9.07 -12.05
C ARG A 179 -23.89 9.44 -10.56
N GLN A 180 -23.04 8.81 -9.75
CA GLN A 180 -22.99 9.07 -8.32
C GLN A 180 -22.21 10.36 -8.02
N LYS A 181 -22.69 11.09 -7.01
CA LYS A 181 -22.01 12.30 -6.52
C LYS A 181 -20.70 11.91 -5.81
N THR A 182 -19.71 12.80 -5.82
CA THR A 182 -18.41 12.61 -5.14
C THR A 182 -18.58 12.31 -3.63
N GLN A 183 -19.66 12.82 -3.01
CA GLN A 183 -19.96 12.53 -1.61
C GLN A 183 -20.19 11.04 -1.34
N VAL A 184 -20.77 10.29 -2.30
CA VAL A 184 -20.95 8.84 -2.18
C VAL A 184 -19.62 8.12 -2.12
N LEU A 185 -18.64 8.55 -2.95
CA LEU A 185 -17.27 8.02 -2.89
C LEU A 185 -16.64 8.26 -1.52
N ALA A 186 -16.80 9.46 -0.97
CA ALA A 186 -16.29 9.79 0.38
C ALA A 186 -16.90 8.90 1.45
N ILE A 187 -18.22 8.62 1.37
CA ILE A 187 -18.91 7.70 2.28
C ILE A 187 -18.37 6.27 2.13
N LEU A 188 -18.19 5.77 0.90
CA LEU A 188 -17.66 4.43 0.66
C LEU A 188 -16.22 4.29 1.18
N LEU A 189 -15.38 5.32 1.01
CA LEU A 189 -14.03 5.37 1.58
C LEU A 189 -14.05 5.37 3.11
N ALA A 190 -14.97 6.13 3.72
CA ALA A 190 -15.14 6.16 5.18
C ALA A 190 -15.59 4.80 5.73
N ILE A 191 -16.57 4.15 5.08
CA ILE A 191 -17.04 2.80 5.44
C ILE A 191 -15.87 1.81 5.32
N GLY A 192 -15.14 1.82 4.19
CA GLY A 192 -13.96 0.99 4.00
C GLY A 192 -12.87 1.23 5.06
N GLY A 193 -12.67 2.50 5.45
CA GLY A 193 -11.76 2.86 6.54
C GLY A 193 -12.16 2.24 7.88
N VAL A 194 -13.43 2.37 8.27
CA VAL A 194 -13.97 1.80 9.52
C VAL A 194 -13.91 0.27 9.51
N VAL A 195 -14.38 -0.36 8.45
CA VAL A 195 -14.32 -1.83 8.29
C VAL A 195 -12.86 -2.30 8.35
N GLY A 196 -11.95 -1.55 7.74
CA GLY A 196 -10.51 -1.86 7.71
C GLY A 196 -9.85 -1.88 9.09
N ILE A 197 -10.34 -1.10 10.07
CA ILE A 197 -9.82 -1.12 11.45
C ILE A 197 -9.95 -2.53 12.06
N PHE A 198 -11.07 -3.19 11.80
CA PHE A 198 -11.34 -4.54 12.33
C PHE A 198 -10.80 -5.63 11.40
N PHE A 199 -10.99 -5.47 10.10
CA PHE A 199 -10.58 -6.45 9.10
C PHE A 199 -9.08 -6.69 9.06
N LYS A 200 -8.26 -5.63 9.09
CA LYS A 200 -6.80 -5.76 8.93
C LYS A 200 -6.11 -6.56 10.04
N PRO A 201 -6.41 -6.38 11.34
CA PRO A 201 -5.87 -7.25 12.39
C PRO A 201 -6.37 -8.70 12.27
N MET A 202 -7.63 -8.91 11.86
CA MET A 202 -8.18 -10.24 11.62
C MET A 202 -7.47 -10.92 10.45
N LEU A 203 -7.27 -10.22 9.34
CA LEU A 203 -6.49 -10.70 8.21
C LEU A 203 -5.06 -11.05 8.62
N GLY A 204 -4.40 -10.21 9.42
CA GLY A 204 -3.05 -10.48 9.92
C GLY A 204 -2.98 -11.77 10.73
N LYS A 205 -3.96 -12.02 11.60
CA LYS A 205 -4.06 -13.31 12.33
C LYS A 205 -4.34 -14.48 11.40
N ALA A 206 -5.16 -14.26 10.35
CA ALA A 206 -5.46 -15.29 9.36
C ALA A 206 -4.21 -15.66 8.54
N ILE A 207 -3.37 -14.68 8.18
CA ILE A 207 -2.08 -14.92 7.51
C ILE A 207 -1.18 -15.82 8.38
N ASP A 208 -1.05 -15.49 9.67
CA ASP A 208 -0.21 -16.27 10.58
C ASP A 208 -0.73 -17.69 10.80
N LYS A 209 -2.06 -17.89 10.80
CA LYS A 209 -2.71 -19.18 11.06
C LYS A 209 -2.86 -20.07 9.82
N LEU A 210 -3.32 -19.49 8.71
CA LEU A 210 -3.68 -20.21 7.46
C LEU A 210 -2.53 -20.21 6.44
N GLY A 211 -1.57 -19.32 6.61
CA GLY A 211 -0.42 -19.14 5.72
C GLY A 211 -0.71 -18.26 4.50
N GLU A 212 0.37 -17.75 3.92
CA GLU A 212 0.33 -16.79 2.82
C GLU A 212 -0.29 -17.37 1.54
N ARG A 213 0.00 -18.65 1.26
CA ARG A 213 -0.57 -19.32 0.08
C ARG A 213 -2.09 -19.30 0.08
N PHE A 214 -2.71 -19.69 1.20
CA PHE A 214 -4.17 -19.72 1.33
C PHE A 214 -4.76 -18.31 1.16
N ILE A 215 -4.20 -17.33 1.85
CA ILE A 215 -4.70 -15.93 1.81
C ILE A 215 -4.57 -15.33 0.41
N LEU A 216 -3.44 -15.53 -0.27
CA LEU A 216 -3.23 -15.01 -1.63
C LEU A 216 -4.11 -15.72 -2.67
N THR A 217 -4.39 -17.01 -2.51
CA THR A 217 -5.32 -17.72 -3.41
C THR A 217 -6.77 -17.30 -3.15
N ALA A 218 -7.17 -17.13 -1.88
CA ALA A 218 -8.49 -16.63 -1.53
C ALA A 218 -8.71 -15.19 -2.04
N GLU A 219 -7.71 -14.30 -1.88
CA GLU A 219 -7.73 -12.95 -2.49
C GLU A 219 -8.03 -13.03 -3.98
N ALA A 220 -7.29 -13.87 -4.70
CA ALA A 220 -7.40 -13.97 -6.15
C ALA A 220 -8.80 -14.44 -6.59
N VAL A 221 -9.37 -15.43 -5.90
CA VAL A 221 -10.73 -15.91 -6.18
C VAL A 221 -11.77 -14.82 -5.94
N ILE A 222 -11.73 -14.17 -4.76
CA ILE A 222 -12.66 -13.08 -4.43
C ILE A 222 -12.53 -11.95 -5.45
N LEU A 223 -11.31 -11.62 -5.86
CA LEU A 223 -11.04 -10.55 -6.82
C LEU A 223 -11.65 -10.84 -8.20
N VAL A 224 -11.67 -12.09 -8.67
CA VAL A 224 -12.37 -12.45 -9.92
C VAL A 224 -13.85 -12.07 -9.82
N PHE A 225 -14.53 -12.45 -8.74
CA PHE A 225 -15.94 -12.09 -8.54
C PHE A 225 -16.15 -10.59 -8.40
N VAL A 226 -15.26 -9.89 -7.70
CA VAL A 226 -15.30 -8.43 -7.57
C VAL A 226 -15.14 -7.75 -8.93
N CYS A 227 -14.20 -8.19 -9.75
CA CYS A 227 -14.01 -7.64 -11.10
C CYS A 227 -15.23 -7.89 -11.99
N ILE A 228 -15.76 -9.11 -11.99
CA ILE A 228 -16.94 -9.45 -12.80
C ILE A 228 -18.16 -8.67 -12.29
N GLY A 229 -18.41 -8.66 -10.99
CA GLY A 229 -19.52 -7.91 -10.40
C GLY A 229 -19.44 -6.41 -10.69
N TYR A 230 -18.25 -5.82 -10.57
CA TYR A 230 -18.08 -4.39 -10.85
C TYR A 230 -18.22 -4.04 -12.33
N GLY A 231 -17.66 -4.88 -13.20
CA GLY A 231 -17.66 -4.64 -14.65
C GLY A 231 -19.01 -4.92 -15.31
N PHE A 232 -19.72 -5.98 -14.91
CA PHE A 232 -20.86 -6.51 -15.64
C PHE A 232 -22.18 -6.49 -14.88
N ALA A 233 -22.25 -6.00 -13.63
CA ALA A 233 -23.50 -5.98 -12.88
C ALA A 233 -24.62 -5.22 -13.62
N ARG A 234 -24.30 -4.15 -14.32
CA ARG A 234 -25.28 -3.34 -15.07
C ARG A 234 -25.86 -4.05 -16.28
N GLU A 235 -25.14 -5.02 -16.84
CA GLU A 235 -25.60 -5.81 -17.98
C GLU A 235 -26.61 -6.91 -17.56
N VAL A 236 -26.55 -7.33 -16.30
CA VAL A 236 -27.30 -8.48 -15.78
C VAL A 236 -28.44 -8.06 -14.84
N PHE A 237 -28.26 -6.98 -14.08
CA PHE A 237 -29.17 -6.55 -13.03
C PHE A 237 -29.79 -5.17 -13.33
N ALA A 238 -30.96 -4.91 -12.72
CA ALA A 238 -31.56 -3.60 -12.74
C ALA A 238 -30.59 -2.54 -12.14
N GLU A 239 -30.69 -1.28 -12.61
CA GLU A 239 -29.73 -0.21 -12.32
C GLU A 239 -29.46 -0.04 -10.81
N THR A 240 -30.50 -0.09 -9.97
CA THR A 240 -30.37 0.03 -8.51
C THR A 240 -29.56 -1.14 -7.92
N ALA A 241 -29.87 -2.38 -8.33
CA ALA A 241 -29.18 -3.56 -7.85
C ALA A 241 -27.71 -3.57 -8.32
N ALA A 242 -27.45 -3.22 -9.58
CA ALA A 242 -26.11 -3.08 -10.13
C ALA A 242 -25.27 -2.05 -9.37
N MET A 243 -25.87 -0.93 -9.00
CA MET A 243 -25.22 0.12 -8.20
C MET A 243 -24.81 -0.41 -6.81
N PHE A 244 -25.72 -1.11 -6.11
CA PHE A 244 -25.39 -1.70 -4.81
C PHE A 244 -24.30 -2.76 -4.92
N ILE A 245 -24.31 -3.59 -5.97
CA ILE A 245 -23.24 -4.57 -6.26
C ILE A 245 -21.90 -3.82 -6.44
N ALA A 246 -21.89 -2.72 -7.20
CA ALA A 246 -20.69 -1.92 -7.40
C ALA A 246 -20.17 -1.32 -6.06
N PHE A 247 -21.04 -0.84 -5.17
CA PHE A 247 -20.64 -0.35 -3.85
C PHE A 247 -20.02 -1.44 -2.99
N VAL A 248 -20.65 -2.61 -2.94
CA VAL A 248 -20.12 -3.77 -2.19
C VAL A 248 -18.77 -4.21 -2.75
N CYS A 249 -18.67 -4.36 -4.08
CA CYS A 249 -17.41 -4.70 -4.74
C CYS A 249 -16.31 -3.67 -4.45
N TYR A 250 -16.63 -2.39 -4.43
CA TYR A 250 -15.69 -1.31 -4.12
C TYR A 250 -15.15 -1.43 -2.68
N ILE A 251 -16.01 -1.70 -1.71
CA ILE A 251 -15.60 -1.90 -0.31
C ILE A 251 -14.77 -3.16 -0.16
N ILE A 252 -15.18 -4.27 -0.79
CA ILE A 252 -14.42 -5.53 -0.77
C ILE A 252 -13.02 -5.31 -1.36
N ASP A 253 -12.89 -4.62 -2.49
CA ASP A 253 -11.59 -4.33 -3.09
C ASP A 253 -10.68 -3.55 -2.15
N GLN A 254 -11.20 -2.54 -1.43
CA GLN A 254 -10.42 -1.83 -0.41
C GLN A 254 -9.89 -2.78 0.69
N MET A 255 -10.67 -3.79 1.07
CA MET A 255 -10.21 -4.81 2.02
C MET A 255 -9.12 -5.69 1.40
N LEU A 256 -9.30 -6.11 0.15
CA LEU A 256 -8.31 -6.91 -0.59
C LEU A 256 -6.97 -6.19 -0.80
N MET A 257 -6.94 -4.85 -0.83
CA MET A 257 -5.67 -4.08 -0.83
C MET A 257 -4.77 -4.44 0.36
N SER A 258 -5.37 -4.79 1.50
CA SER A 258 -4.65 -5.14 2.72
C SER A 258 -3.92 -6.48 2.64
N VAL A 259 -4.24 -7.34 1.66
CA VAL A 259 -3.59 -8.64 1.44
C VAL A 259 -2.11 -8.47 1.00
N SER A 260 -1.69 -7.25 0.68
CA SER A 260 -0.25 -6.91 0.53
C SER A 260 0.59 -7.36 1.73
N MET A 261 0.02 -7.42 2.94
CA MET A 261 0.70 -7.96 4.13
C MET A 261 1.12 -9.43 3.95
N ALA A 262 0.32 -10.26 3.26
CA ALA A 262 0.67 -11.66 3.00
C ALA A 262 1.88 -11.79 2.05
N ARG A 263 2.07 -10.85 1.12
CA ARG A 263 3.28 -10.81 0.28
C ARG A 263 4.51 -10.41 1.09
N ALA A 264 4.36 -9.45 2.00
CA ALA A 264 5.44 -9.02 2.88
C ALA A 264 5.87 -10.14 3.84
N THR A 265 4.92 -10.86 4.47
CA THR A 265 5.23 -12.01 5.33
C THR A 265 5.84 -13.17 4.52
N TYR A 266 5.37 -13.41 3.30
CA TYR A 266 5.99 -14.37 2.39
C TYR A 266 7.44 -14.04 2.10
N LEU A 267 7.74 -12.77 1.76
CA LEU A 267 9.12 -12.34 1.54
C LEU A 267 10.00 -12.59 2.77
N GLN A 268 9.52 -12.24 3.96
CA GLN A 268 10.27 -12.47 5.21
C GLN A 268 10.62 -13.95 5.38
N LYS A 269 9.71 -14.87 5.02
CA LYS A 269 9.92 -16.32 5.14
C LYS A 269 10.91 -16.89 4.13
N ILE A 270 11.03 -16.28 2.94
CA ILE A 270 11.97 -16.74 1.90
C ILE A 270 13.27 -15.95 1.86
N ALA A 271 13.40 -14.94 2.73
CA ALA A 271 14.60 -14.11 2.77
C ALA A 271 15.86 -14.95 3.07
N VAL A 272 16.84 -14.85 2.19
CA VAL A 272 18.11 -15.57 2.32
C VAL A 272 18.93 -15.00 3.47
N VAL A 273 18.89 -13.67 3.62
CA VAL A 273 19.47 -12.93 4.74
C VAL A 273 18.46 -11.86 5.19
N PRO A 274 18.38 -11.53 6.49
CA PRO A 274 17.43 -10.54 7.00
C PRO A 274 17.53 -9.18 6.33
N GLU A 275 18.73 -8.77 5.93
CA GLU A 275 19.03 -7.50 5.30
C GLU A 275 18.40 -7.36 3.90
N ASP A 276 18.13 -8.47 3.22
CA ASP A 276 17.47 -8.45 1.89
C ASP A 276 16.00 -7.99 1.99
N VAL A 277 15.35 -8.12 3.14
CA VAL A 277 13.91 -7.87 3.29
C VAL A 277 13.55 -6.43 2.93
N ALA A 278 14.18 -5.45 3.57
CA ALA A 278 13.88 -4.04 3.33
C ALA A 278 14.17 -3.62 1.88
N GLN A 279 15.30 -4.07 1.32
CA GLN A 279 15.69 -3.76 -0.06
C GLN A 279 14.74 -4.40 -1.08
N THR A 280 14.33 -5.64 -0.85
CA THR A 280 13.42 -6.38 -1.72
C THR A 280 11.99 -5.83 -1.64
N LEU A 281 11.54 -5.38 -0.46
CA LEU A 281 10.28 -4.64 -0.31
C LEU A 281 10.31 -3.33 -1.10
N THR A 282 11.41 -2.58 -1.01
CA THR A 282 11.59 -1.32 -1.75
C THR A 282 11.53 -1.55 -3.27
N MET A 283 12.19 -2.61 -3.75
CA MET A 283 12.08 -3.01 -5.15
C MET A 283 10.65 -3.40 -5.52
N GLY A 284 9.96 -4.12 -4.64
CA GLY A 284 8.54 -4.47 -4.81
C GLY A 284 7.67 -3.24 -5.02
N VAL A 285 7.87 -2.18 -4.22
CA VAL A 285 7.17 -0.88 -4.39
C VAL A 285 7.50 -0.23 -5.73
N THR A 286 8.76 -0.23 -6.13
CA THR A 286 9.17 0.34 -7.43
C THR A 286 8.52 -0.39 -8.61
N ILE A 287 8.56 -1.71 -8.60
CA ILE A 287 7.93 -2.58 -9.61
C ILE A 287 6.42 -2.35 -9.65
N ASP A 288 5.77 -2.33 -8.48
CA ASP A 288 4.34 -2.03 -8.34
C ASP A 288 3.98 -0.72 -9.03
N HIS A 289 4.70 0.36 -8.76
CA HIS A 289 4.43 1.67 -9.35
C HIS A 289 4.69 1.72 -10.85
N PHE A 290 5.71 1.05 -11.36
CA PHE A 290 5.99 0.99 -12.79
C PHE A 290 4.82 0.35 -13.56
N PHE A 291 4.39 -0.83 -13.11
CA PHE A 291 3.29 -1.53 -13.74
C PHE A 291 1.92 -0.88 -13.52
N SER A 292 1.73 -0.22 -12.37
CA SER A 292 0.54 0.58 -12.09
C SER A 292 0.35 1.70 -13.12
N ILE A 293 1.40 2.46 -13.44
CA ILE A 293 1.34 3.54 -14.43
C ILE A 293 1.00 2.95 -15.81
N SER A 294 1.68 1.88 -16.20
CA SER A 294 1.44 1.22 -17.51
C SER A 294 -0.01 0.77 -17.67
N VAL A 295 -0.57 0.14 -16.63
CA VAL A 295 -1.96 -0.34 -16.67
C VAL A 295 -2.97 0.79 -16.66
N ALA A 296 -2.71 1.91 -16.00
CA ALA A 296 -3.60 3.07 -16.05
C ALA A 296 -3.74 3.61 -17.49
N ILE A 297 -2.63 3.66 -18.22
CA ILE A 297 -2.63 4.11 -19.64
C ILE A 297 -3.37 3.10 -20.52
N ILE A 298 -3.02 1.82 -20.43
CA ILE A 298 -3.64 0.73 -21.21
C ILE A 298 -5.14 0.65 -20.92
N GLY A 299 -5.52 0.70 -19.63
CA GLY A 299 -6.92 0.68 -19.20
C GLY A 299 -7.72 1.86 -19.72
N GLY A 300 -7.12 3.05 -19.81
CA GLY A 300 -7.74 4.23 -20.44
C GLY A 300 -8.05 3.99 -21.91
N PHE A 301 -7.13 3.43 -22.69
CA PHE A 301 -7.37 3.05 -24.09
C PHE A 301 -8.46 1.98 -24.23
N ILE A 302 -8.44 0.95 -23.37
CA ILE A 302 -9.47 -0.09 -23.33
C ILE A 302 -10.85 0.52 -23.06
N TRP A 303 -10.95 1.41 -22.08
CA TRP A 303 -12.18 2.10 -21.73
C TRP A 303 -12.75 2.89 -22.92
N ILE A 304 -11.94 3.69 -23.56
CA ILE A 304 -12.38 4.53 -24.70
C ILE A 304 -12.83 3.66 -25.88
N LYS A 305 -12.13 2.57 -26.16
CA LYS A 305 -12.39 1.75 -27.36
C LYS A 305 -13.49 0.71 -27.18
N TRP A 306 -13.56 0.07 -26.00
CA TRP A 306 -14.44 -1.08 -25.77
C TRP A 306 -15.41 -0.90 -24.59
N GLY A 307 -15.15 0.05 -23.71
CA GLY A 307 -15.94 0.30 -22.51
C GLY A 307 -15.27 -0.16 -21.21
N TYR A 308 -15.82 0.33 -20.09
CA TYR A 308 -15.26 0.06 -18.76
C TYR A 308 -15.30 -1.41 -18.35
N GLN A 309 -16.27 -2.17 -18.87
CA GLN A 309 -16.44 -3.60 -18.60
C GLN A 309 -15.16 -4.37 -18.90
N TYR A 310 -14.51 -4.06 -20.02
CA TYR A 310 -13.28 -4.73 -20.46
C TYR A 310 -12.06 -4.35 -19.63
N VAL A 311 -12.06 -3.19 -18.97
CA VAL A 311 -11.02 -2.83 -17.99
C VAL A 311 -11.11 -3.75 -16.78
N PHE A 312 -12.32 -4.01 -16.27
CA PHE A 312 -12.52 -4.95 -15.17
C PHE A 312 -12.34 -6.41 -15.59
N LEU A 313 -12.66 -6.76 -16.83
CA LEU A 313 -12.33 -8.07 -17.38
C LEU A 313 -10.81 -8.31 -17.40
N LEU A 314 -10.01 -7.31 -17.78
CA LEU A 314 -8.56 -7.37 -17.66
C LEU A 314 -8.16 -7.61 -16.19
N GLY A 315 -8.79 -6.94 -15.23
CA GLY A 315 -8.61 -7.16 -13.80
C GLY A 315 -8.91 -8.62 -13.38
N ALA A 316 -10.00 -9.20 -13.90
CA ALA A 316 -10.36 -10.61 -13.66
C ALA A 316 -9.31 -11.57 -14.23
N ILE A 317 -8.81 -11.31 -15.44
CA ILE A 317 -7.73 -12.13 -16.05
C ILE A 317 -6.47 -12.07 -15.19
N ILE A 318 -6.07 -10.88 -14.75
CA ILE A 318 -4.92 -10.71 -13.84
C ILE A 318 -5.15 -11.48 -12.54
N ALA A 319 -6.37 -11.46 -11.99
CA ALA A 319 -6.71 -12.21 -10.78
C ALA A 319 -6.60 -13.73 -10.98
N VAL A 320 -7.02 -14.26 -12.13
CA VAL A 320 -6.84 -15.68 -12.48
C VAL A 320 -5.35 -16.03 -12.57
N ILE A 321 -4.54 -15.19 -13.21
CA ILE A 321 -3.09 -15.39 -13.27
C ILE A 321 -2.48 -15.34 -11.85
N ASN A 322 -2.97 -14.41 -10.99
CA ASN A 322 -2.56 -14.32 -9.59
C ASN A 322 -2.91 -15.59 -8.81
N PHE A 323 -4.08 -16.17 -9.04
CA PHE A 323 -4.48 -17.44 -8.41
C PHE A 323 -3.47 -18.57 -8.71
N PHE A 324 -3.15 -18.82 -9.97
CA PHE A 324 -2.18 -19.86 -10.34
C PHE A 324 -0.76 -19.53 -9.85
N SER A 325 -0.42 -18.26 -9.77
CA SER A 325 0.86 -17.82 -9.22
C SER A 325 0.94 -18.01 -7.70
N ALA A 326 -0.13 -17.70 -6.98
CA ALA A 326 -0.25 -17.87 -5.53
C ALA A 326 -0.17 -19.35 -5.12
N LEU A 327 -0.67 -20.29 -5.95
CA LEU A 327 -0.52 -21.72 -5.70
C LEU A 327 0.95 -22.18 -5.61
N ARG A 328 1.88 -21.44 -6.24
CA ARG A 328 3.33 -21.73 -6.20
C ARG A 328 4.01 -21.20 -4.94
N VAL A 329 3.32 -20.43 -4.10
CA VAL A 329 3.84 -19.96 -2.83
C VAL A 329 4.08 -21.15 -1.91
N LYS A 330 5.35 -21.37 -1.54
CA LYS A 330 5.74 -22.44 -0.63
C LYS A 330 5.61 -21.93 0.80
N THR A 331 4.78 -22.58 1.59
CA THR A 331 4.69 -22.38 3.04
C THR A 331 5.79 -23.19 3.72
N GLN A 332 7.06 -22.74 3.65
CA GLN A 332 8.10 -23.30 4.47
C GLN A 332 8.04 -22.65 5.86
N LYS A 333 7.93 -23.47 6.91
CA LYS A 333 8.28 -23.02 8.26
C LYS A 333 9.76 -22.61 8.21
N ILE A 334 10.05 -21.37 8.59
CA ILE A 334 11.43 -20.92 8.77
C ILE A 334 12.02 -21.79 9.89
N ILE A 335 12.91 -22.69 9.53
CA ILE A 335 13.92 -23.18 10.45
C ILE A 335 14.96 -22.07 10.49
N LEU A 336 14.70 -21.00 11.24
CA LEU A 336 15.76 -20.13 11.71
C LEU A 336 16.67 -21.02 12.54
N GLY A 337 17.78 -21.40 11.94
CA GLY A 337 18.82 -22.17 12.62
C GLY A 337 19.11 -21.51 13.97
N THR A 338 18.90 -22.25 15.01
CA THR A 338 19.42 -22.03 16.36
C THR A 338 20.95 -22.01 16.29
N GLY A 339 21.49 -20.90 15.84
CA GLY A 339 22.90 -20.67 15.76
C GLY A 339 23.24 -19.27 16.21
N LEU A 340 22.94 -18.94 17.46
CA LEU A 340 23.59 -17.89 18.26
C LEU A 340 23.07 -17.97 19.70
N ARG A 341 23.38 -19.11 20.35
CA ARG A 341 23.68 -19.07 21.77
C ARG A 341 25.19 -19.24 21.85
N GLN A 342 25.90 -18.18 22.01
CA GLN A 342 27.07 -18.00 22.90
C GLN A 342 27.40 -16.52 22.88
#